data_21ba8242e432b4f18db00ad633715d56
#
_entry.id   21ba8242e432b4f18db00ad633715d56
#
_cell.length_a   1.000
_cell.length_b   1.000
_cell.length_c   1.000
_cell.angle_alpha   90.00
_cell.angle_beta   90.00
_cell.angle_gamma   90.00
#
_symmetry.space_group_name_H-M   'P 1'
#
loop_
_entity.id
_entity.type
_entity.pdbx_description
1 polymer ?
#
loop_
_entity_poly.entity_id
_entity_poly.type
_entity_poly.pdbx_seq_one_letter_code
_entity_poly.pdbx_strand_id
1 'polypeptide(L)'
;MVEPIIVKNTIKIGIDKATLTLEDGSNITLEKGQNYHVANAKSNGKTLIYNTKSKSNLEIAYNYLTTPRGGQFYVELSDGTKVWLNSESKLKYPVVFQDGVSRKVELLYGEAYFDVSASTNHKGASFKVASQVQEIEVLGTEFNVKAYKGEDHMYTTLVEGKVAIDNGVTKEILKPKQQAAINIQNKEITIAVVDVYNATSWKDGVFSFKEKSLKEIMKTLSRWYDTDFIFINKELENIKFNGVLNKKQNIEHILLTIKATNNIDYEINDNKIMIK
;
A
#
# COMPACT_ATOMS: atom_id res chain seq x y z
N MET A 1 -5.45 2.07 37.33
CA MET A 1 -5.49 1.49 35.96
C MET A 1 -5.10 0.04 36.08
N VAL A 2 -5.90 -0.88 35.52
CA VAL A 2 -5.56 -2.30 35.49
C VAL A 2 -4.41 -2.47 34.49
N GLU A 3 -3.35 -3.19 34.85
CA GLU A 3 -2.26 -3.49 33.90
C GLU A 3 -2.77 -4.46 32.81
N PRO A 4 -2.32 -4.31 31.57
CA PRO A 4 -2.71 -5.23 30.51
C PRO A 4 -2.11 -6.63 30.78
N ILE A 5 -2.87 -7.66 30.45
CA ILE A 5 -2.39 -9.04 30.57
C ILE A 5 -1.55 -9.37 29.34
N ILE A 6 -0.27 -9.59 29.52
CA ILE A 6 0.64 -10.04 28.47
C ILE A 6 1.11 -11.44 28.85
N VAL A 7 0.51 -12.46 28.25
CA VAL A 7 0.89 -13.86 28.48
C VAL A 7 2.20 -14.16 27.76
N LYS A 8 2.30 -13.75 26.50
CA LYS A 8 3.49 -13.87 25.66
C LYS A 8 3.35 -12.90 24.49
N ASN A 9 4.41 -12.18 24.15
CA ASN A 9 4.44 -11.32 22.97
C ASN A 9 5.52 -11.78 22.00
N THR A 10 5.12 -12.25 20.82
CA THR A 10 6.03 -12.61 19.71
C THR A 10 5.92 -11.66 18.54
N ILE A 11 5.08 -10.63 18.63
CA ILE A 11 4.76 -9.68 17.57
C ILE A 11 5.98 -8.81 17.27
N LYS A 12 6.39 -8.81 16.02
CA LYS A 12 7.53 -8.03 15.53
C LYS A 12 7.10 -6.82 14.74
N ILE A 13 7.92 -5.79 14.76
CA ILE A 13 7.78 -4.63 13.88
C ILE A 13 7.97 -5.07 12.43
N GLY A 14 7.14 -4.55 11.52
CA GLY A 14 7.30 -4.79 10.09
C GLY A 14 8.64 -4.28 9.54
N ILE A 15 9.10 -4.89 8.46
CA ILE A 15 10.40 -4.61 7.83
C ILE A 15 10.24 -4.47 6.31
N ASP A 16 11.30 -3.99 5.65
CA ASP A 16 11.38 -4.02 4.19
C ASP A 16 11.63 -5.47 3.75
N LYS A 17 10.59 -6.10 3.18
CA LYS A 17 10.61 -7.46 2.63
C LYS A 17 9.55 -7.63 1.55
N ALA A 18 9.88 -8.38 0.51
CA ALA A 18 8.96 -8.73 -0.57
C ALA A 18 9.36 -10.05 -1.22
N THR A 19 8.46 -10.61 -2.02
CA THR A 19 8.74 -11.70 -2.96
C THR A 19 8.57 -11.19 -4.38
N LEU A 20 9.62 -11.32 -5.19
CA LEU A 20 9.58 -11.08 -6.62
C LEU A 20 9.31 -12.41 -7.31
N THR A 21 8.16 -12.50 -7.99
CA THR A 21 7.85 -13.64 -8.87
C THR A 21 8.14 -13.24 -10.31
N LEU A 22 9.03 -13.98 -10.97
CA LEU A 22 9.42 -13.76 -12.36
C LEU A 22 8.40 -14.38 -13.33
N GLU A 23 8.56 -14.06 -14.62
CA GLU A 23 7.66 -14.57 -15.68
C GLU A 23 7.62 -16.10 -15.77
N ASP A 24 8.74 -16.77 -15.47
CA ASP A 24 8.86 -18.23 -15.45
C ASP A 24 8.25 -18.89 -14.19
N GLY A 25 7.65 -18.08 -13.29
CA GLY A 25 7.06 -18.50 -12.03
C GLY A 25 8.07 -18.68 -10.88
N SER A 26 9.37 -18.48 -11.12
CA SER A 26 10.38 -18.55 -10.06
C SER A 26 10.19 -17.40 -9.05
N ASN A 27 10.45 -17.69 -7.77
CA ASN A 27 10.29 -16.75 -6.67
C ASN A 27 11.65 -16.38 -6.08
N ILE A 28 11.85 -15.07 -5.87
CA ILE A 28 13.03 -14.51 -5.23
C ILE A 28 12.57 -13.73 -4.00
N THR A 29 13.03 -14.14 -2.82
CA THR A 29 12.79 -13.42 -1.58
C THR A 29 13.73 -12.22 -1.51
N LEU A 30 13.17 -11.03 -1.33
CA LEU A 30 13.89 -9.76 -1.21
C LEU A 30 13.85 -9.35 0.25
N GLU A 31 15.01 -9.39 0.92
CA GLU A 31 15.15 -9.01 2.33
C GLU A 31 16.37 -8.13 2.54
N LYS A 32 16.31 -7.28 3.55
CA LYS A 32 17.37 -6.33 3.90
C LYS A 32 18.73 -7.04 4.08
N GLY A 33 19.75 -6.50 3.41
CA GLY A 33 21.14 -7.00 3.52
C GLY A 33 21.50 -8.09 2.53
N GLN A 34 20.57 -8.50 1.66
CA GLN A 34 20.85 -9.42 0.57
C GLN A 34 20.87 -8.68 -0.77
N ASN A 35 21.90 -8.92 -1.56
CA ASN A 35 22.03 -8.38 -2.90
C ASN A 35 21.57 -9.41 -3.92
N TYR A 36 20.64 -9.02 -4.78
CA TYR A 36 20.12 -9.85 -5.86
C TYR A 36 20.40 -9.21 -7.22
N HIS A 37 20.82 -10.03 -8.17
CA HIS A 37 20.92 -9.67 -9.57
C HIS A 37 20.01 -10.61 -10.36
N VAL A 38 19.00 -10.04 -10.98
CA VAL A 38 18.10 -10.74 -11.90
C VAL A 38 18.33 -10.09 -13.26
N ALA A 39 18.30 -10.83 -14.33
CA ALA A 39 18.69 -10.43 -15.70
C ALA A 39 18.57 -8.91 -16.01
N ASN A 40 17.48 -8.26 -15.65
CA ASN A 40 17.20 -6.84 -15.94
C ASN A 40 17.00 -5.97 -14.68
N ALA A 41 17.22 -6.51 -13.47
CA ALA A 41 17.00 -5.79 -12.22
C ALA A 41 18.09 -6.08 -11.19
N LYS A 42 18.32 -5.09 -10.31
CA LYS A 42 19.21 -5.21 -9.15
C LYS A 42 18.44 -4.89 -7.90
N SER A 43 18.65 -5.65 -6.84
CA SER A 43 18.11 -5.35 -5.53
C SER A 43 19.20 -5.39 -4.46
N ASN A 44 19.11 -4.48 -3.49
CA ASN A 44 19.93 -4.48 -2.26
C ASN A 44 19.11 -4.96 -1.05
N GLY A 45 17.96 -5.63 -1.29
CA GLY A 45 17.04 -6.09 -0.28
C GLY A 45 16.15 -4.99 0.34
N LYS A 46 16.29 -3.74 -0.08
CA LYS A 46 15.40 -2.62 0.29
C LYS A 46 14.71 -2.02 -0.92
N THR A 47 15.40 -2.02 -2.04
CA THR A 47 14.94 -1.44 -3.30
C THR A 47 15.17 -2.44 -4.42
N LEU A 48 14.28 -2.46 -5.39
CA LEU A 48 14.41 -3.19 -6.65
C LEU A 48 14.42 -2.15 -7.78
N ILE A 49 15.47 -2.13 -8.57
CA ILE A 49 15.67 -1.15 -9.66
C ILE A 49 15.85 -1.91 -10.96
N TYR A 50 15.02 -1.59 -11.96
CA TYR A 50 15.10 -2.14 -13.30
C TYR A 50 15.99 -1.30 -14.20
N ASN A 51 16.78 -1.96 -15.04
CA ASN A 51 17.63 -1.28 -16.03
C ASN A 51 16.79 -0.88 -17.24
N THR A 52 16.87 0.40 -17.63
CA THR A 52 16.14 0.98 -18.76
C THR A 52 16.64 0.53 -20.15
N LYS A 53 17.75 -0.20 -20.23
CA LYS A 53 18.47 -0.47 -21.51
C LYS A 53 18.16 -1.81 -22.17
N SER A 54 17.21 -2.59 -21.68
CA SER A 54 16.88 -3.88 -22.31
C SER A 54 15.91 -3.68 -23.49
N LYS A 55 16.44 -3.60 -24.68
CA LYS A 55 15.65 -3.70 -25.92
C LYS A 55 15.38 -5.19 -26.17
N SER A 56 14.19 -5.69 -25.86
CA SER A 56 13.75 -6.97 -26.34
C SER A 56 12.55 -6.80 -27.28
N ASN A 57 12.69 -7.34 -28.49
CA ASN A 57 11.59 -7.48 -29.47
C ASN A 57 10.71 -8.71 -29.16
N LEU A 58 10.71 -9.18 -27.92
CA LEU A 58 10.03 -10.40 -27.47
C LEU A 58 8.74 -10.06 -26.71
N GLU A 59 7.92 -11.06 -26.50
CA GLU A 59 6.69 -10.97 -25.72
C GLU A 59 6.88 -10.18 -24.42
N ILE A 60 5.85 -9.40 -24.02
CA ILE A 60 5.93 -8.58 -22.82
C ILE A 60 5.96 -9.49 -21.61
N ALA A 61 7.13 -9.65 -21.00
CA ALA A 61 7.34 -10.35 -19.75
C ALA A 61 6.75 -9.56 -18.58
N TYR A 62 6.04 -10.25 -17.68
CA TYR A 62 5.48 -9.63 -16.47
C TYR A 62 6.09 -10.23 -15.21
N ASN A 63 6.45 -9.35 -14.29
CA ASN A 63 6.82 -9.73 -12.94
C ASN A 63 5.72 -9.35 -11.95
N TYR A 64 5.73 -10.03 -10.80
CA TYR A 64 4.88 -9.71 -9.66
C TYR A 64 5.75 -9.38 -8.46
N LEU A 65 5.46 -8.26 -7.81
CA LEU A 65 6.06 -7.92 -6.52
C LEU A 65 5.00 -8.04 -5.44
N THR A 66 5.24 -8.91 -4.47
CA THR A 66 4.31 -9.18 -3.36
C THR A 66 4.95 -8.82 -2.04
N THR A 67 4.34 -7.93 -1.29
CA THR A 67 4.67 -7.63 0.11
C THR A 67 3.74 -8.43 1.01
N PRO A 68 4.25 -9.27 1.92
CA PRO A 68 3.42 -9.96 2.90
C PRO A 68 2.94 -9.02 4.00
N ARG A 69 2.10 -9.50 4.90
CA ARG A 69 1.88 -8.83 6.19
C ARG A 69 3.23 -8.68 6.90
N GLY A 70 3.40 -7.59 7.64
CA GLY A 70 4.68 -7.22 8.25
C GLY A 70 5.77 -6.84 7.24
N GLY A 71 5.42 -6.57 5.97
CA GLY A 71 6.34 -6.16 4.93
C GLY A 71 5.94 -4.84 4.29
N GLN A 72 6.90 -4.13 3.75
CA GLN A 72 6.73 -3.05 2.77
C GLN A 72 7.90 -3.13 1.81
N PHE A 73 7.77 -2.55 0.60
CA PHE A 73 8.88 -2.56 -0.34
C PHE A 73 8.80 -1.40 -1.32
N TYR A 74 9.98 -0.98 -1.81
CA TYR A 74 10.12 0.03 -2.84
C TYR A 74 10.63 -0.59 -4.13
N VAL A 75 10.04 -0.21 -5.26
CA VAL A 75 10.51 -0.59 -6.59
C VAL A 75 10.57 0.63 -7.51
N GLU A 76 11.64 0.74 -8.28
CA GLU A 76 11.74 1.66 -9.41
C GLU A 76 11.59 0.85 -10.70
N LEU A 77 10.53 1.13 -11.44
CA LEU A 77 10.19 0.44 -12.68
C LEU A 77 11.13 0.87 -13.82
N SER A 78 11.11 0.14 -14.92
CA SER A 78 12.01 0.39 -16.06
C SER A 78 11.80 1.74 -16.77
N ASP A 79 10.67 2.40 -16.55
CA ASP A 79 10.37 3.74 -17.03
C ASP A 79 10.77 4.86 -16.04
N GLY A 80 11.37 4.50 -14.90
CA GLY A 80 11.73 5.42 -13.83
C GLY A 80 10.58 5.79 -12.90
N THR A 81 9.39 5.18 -13.08
CA THR A 81 8.28 5.32 -12.12
C THR A 81 8.65 4.65 -10.81
N LYS A 82 8.45 5.37 -9.70
CA LYS A 82 8.72 4.87 -8.36
C LYS A 82 7.44 4.40 -7.69
N VAL A 83 7.49 3.22 -7.08
CA VAL A 83 6.33 2.63 -6.42
C VAL A 83 6.73 2.12 -5.04
N TRP A 84 5.98 2.56 -4.02
CA TRP A 84 6.04 2.00 -2.67
C TRP A 84 4.86 1.07 -2.50
N LEU A 85 5.10 -0.18 -2.10
CA LEU A 85 4.07 -1.13 -1.73
C LEU A 85 3.98 -1.23 -0.21
N ASN A 86 2.79 -1.03 0.33
CA ASN A 86 2.49 -1.24 1.74
C ASN A 86 2.32 -2.73 2.05
N SER A 87 2.16 -3.08 3.33
CA SER A 87 1.93 -4.46 3.77
C SER A 87 0.71 -5.08 3.08
N GLU A 88 0.79 -6.40 2.82
CA GLU A 88 -0.31 -7.16 2.20
C GLU A 88 -0.71 -6.60 0.82
N SER A 89 0.28 -6.40 -0.07
CA SER A 89 0.06 -5.82 -1.39
C SER A 89 0.70 -6.65 -2.50
N LYS A 90 0.12 -6.60 -3.70
CA LYS A 90 0.66 -7.28 -4.87
C LYS A 90 0.49 -6.42 -6.13
N LEU A 91 1.63 -6.12 -6.77
CA LEU A 91 1.72 -5.37 -8.01
C LEU A 91 2.19 -6.30 -9.15
N LYS A 92 1.51 -6.25 -10.29
CA LYS A 92 1.93 -6.83 -11.56
C LYS A 92 2.38 -5.72 -12.49
N TYR A 93 3.54 -5.88 -13.13
CA TYR A 93 4.11 -4.88 -14.02
C TYR A 93 4.97 -5.54 -15.11
N PRO A 94 5.09 -4.92 -16.29
CA PRO A 94 5.99 -5.41 -17.33
C PRO A 94 7.44 -5.17 -16.93
N VAL A 95 8.33 -6.09 -17.27
CA VAL A 95 9.77 -5.97 -17.03
C VAL A 95 10.36 -4.77 -17.78
N VAL A 96 9.83 -4.48 -18.98
CA VAL A 96 10.22 -3.34 -19.81
C VAL A 96 8.97 -2.71 -20.40
N PHE A 97 8.88 -1.38 -20.32
CA PHE A 97 7.84 -0.63 -21.02
C PHE A 97 8.27 -0.32 -22.46
N GLN A 98 7.35 -0.46 -23.40
CA GLN A 98 7.59 -0.11 -24.80
C GLN A 98 7.46 1.40 -25.00
N ASP A 99 8.40 1.98 -25.72
CA ASP A 99 8.49 3.40 -25.95
C ASP A 99 7.30 3.93 -26.80
N GLY A 100 6.66 5.00 -26.36
CA GLY A 100 5.51 5.59 -27.05
C GLY A 100 4.18 4.82 -26.89
N VAL A 101 4.15 3.72 -26.13
CA VAL A 101 2.95 2.95 -25.82
C VAL A 101 2.54 3.21 -24.38
N SER A 102 1.22 3.21 -24.09
CA SER A 102 0.71 3.39 -22.74
C SER A 102 1.33 2.38 -21.77
N ARG A 103 1.89 2.89 -20.68
CA ARG A 103 2.61 2.12 -19.64
C ARG A 103 1.59 1.59 -18.63
N LYS A 104 1.35 0.29 -18.61
CA LYS A 104 0.29 -0.31 -17.79
C LYS A 104 0.86 -1.21 -16.69
N VAL A 105 0.39 -1.01 -15.46
CA VAL A 105 0.59 -1.88 -14.31
C VAL A 105 -0.75 -2.26 -13.69
N GLU A 106 -0.76 -3.27 -12.80
CA GLU A 106 -1.96 -3.72 -12.13
C GLU A 106 -1.70 -3.91 -10.63
N LEU A 107 -2.40 -3.13 -9.80
CA LEU A 107 -2.46 -3.37 -8.36
C LEU A 107 -3.54 -4.43 -8.09
N LEU A 108 -3.11 -5.68 -7.98
CA LEU A 108 -4.01 -6.83 -7.79
C LEU A 108 -4.76 -6.77 -6.46
N TYR A 109 -4.10 -6.30 -5.41
CA TYR A 109 -4.67 -5.96 -4.11
C TYR A 109 -3.66 -5.19 -3.26
N GLY A 110 -4.13 -4.57 -2.18
CA GLY A 110 -3.30 -3.90 -1.20
C GLY A 110 -3.26 -2.39 -1.37
N GLU A 111 -2.15 -1.78 -1.05
CA GLU A 111 -1.95 -0.34 -1.12
C GLU A 111 -0.60 0.00 -1.74
N ALA A 112 -0.62 0.93 -2.69
CA ALA A 112 0.57 1.40 -3.37
C ALA A 112 0.54 2.92 -3.56
N TYR A 113 1.69 3.55 -3.32
CA TYR A 113 1.95 4.94 -3.68
C TYR A 113 2.80 4.96 -4.95
N PHE A 114 2.41 5.80 -5.89
CA PHE A 114 3.04 5.98 -7.19
C PHE A 114 3.59 7.41 -7.32
N ASP A 115 4.87 7.53 -7.69
CA ASP A 115 5.51 8.75 -8.21
C ASP A 115 5.85 8.44 -9.68
N VAL A 116 4.94 8.84 -10.58
CA VAL A 116 4.97 8.44 -11.98
C VAL A 116 5.87 9.32 -12.79
N SER A 117 6.83 8.72 -13.51
CA SER A 117 7.69 9.40 -14.48
C SER A 117 6.86 10.12 -15.56
N ALA A 118 7.17 11.40 -15.77
CA ALA A 118 6.41 12.26 -16.67
C ALA A 118 6.30 11.70 -18.09
N SER A 119 5.11 11.78 -18.70
CA SER A 119 4.83 11.30 -20.06
C SER A 119 5.76 11.92 -21.13
N THR A 120 6.24 13.14 -20.90
CA THR A 120 7.23 13.82 -21.77
C THR A 120 8.52 13.04 -21.94
N ASN A 121 8.92 12.25 -20.92
CA ASN A 121 10.08 11.36 -21.01
C ASN A 121 9.80 10.08 -21.83
N HIS A 122 8.53 9.84 -22.19
CA HIS A 122 8.02 8.61 -22.82
C HIS A 122 7.22 8.90 -24.09
N LYS A 123 7.60 9.92 -24.87
CA LYS A 123 6.93 10.33 -26.13
C LYS A 123 5.43 10.63 -25.96
N GLY A 124 5.04 11.14 -24.80
CA GLY A 124 3.63 11.45 -24.48
C GLY A 124 2.81 10.26 -23.97
N ALA A 125 3.40 9.08 -23.83
CA ALA A 125 2.68 7.88 -23.37
C ALA A 125 2.15 8.06 -21.94
N SER A 126 0.87 7.77 -21.74
CA SER A 126 0.25 7.78 -20.41
C SER A 126 0.71 6.61 -19.54
N PHE A 127 0.55 6.73 -18.23
CA PHE A 127 0.72 5.64 -17.28
C PHE A 127 -0.65 5.21 -16.76
N LYS A 128 -0.90 3.90 -16.72
CA LYS A 128 -2.18 3.34 -16.29
C LYS A 128 -2.00 2.37 -15.13
N VAL A 129 -2.86 2.51 -14.12
CA VAL A 129 -2.96 1.55 -13.02
C VAL A 129 -4.32 0.90 -13.04
N ALA A 130 -4.37 -0.38 -13.39
CA ALA A 130 -5.58 -1.19 -13.26
C ALA A 130 -5.68 -1.71 -11.81
N SER A 131 -6.87 -1.72 -11.25
CA SER A 131 -7.12 -2.31 -9.93
C SER A 131 -8.58 -2.68 -9.80
N GLN A 132 -8.88 -3.94 -9.49
CA GLN A 132 -10.23 -4.49 -9.27
C GLN A 132 -11.33 -3.89 -10.18
N VAL A 133 -11.93 -2.76 -9.77
CA VAL A 133 -13.08 -2.13 -10.43
C VAL A 133 -12.75 -0.78 -11.08
N GLN A 134 -11.47 -0.39 -11.18
CA GLN A 134 -11.08 0.89 -11.78
C GLN A 134 -9.82 0.77 -12.65
N GLU A 135 -9.73 1.62 -13.64
CA GLU A 135 -8.49 1.98 -14.34
C GLU A 135 -8.18 3.46 -14.07
N ILE A 136 -6.98 3.73 -13.61
CA ILE A 136 -6.46 5.08 -13.36
C ILE A 136 -5.52 5.44 -14.50
N GLU A 137 -5.64 6.63 -15.08
CA GLU A 137 -4.75 7.13 -16.11
C GLU A 137 -4.14 8.47 -15.71
N VAL A 138 -2.80 8.59 -15.87
CA VAL A 138 -2.03 9.77 -15.50
C VAL A 138 -0.93 10.07 -16.53
N LEU A 139 -0.40 11.31 -16.51
CA LEU A 139 0.67 11.75 -17.40
C LEU A 139 2.01 12.08 -16.68
N GLY A 140 2.02 12.02 -15.34
CA GLY A 140 3.13 12.38 -14.46
C GLY A 140 2.52 12.95 -13.19
N THR A 141 2.40 12.12 -12.15
CA THR A 141 1.44 12.36 -11.06
C THR A 141 1.88 11.57 -9.84
N GLU A 142 1.73 12.18 -8.66
CA GLU A 142 1.89 11.50 -7.39
C GLU A 142 0.52 11.17 -6.79
N PHE A 143 0.26 9.89 -6.52
CA PHE A 143 -1.02 9.44 -5.98
C PHE A 143 -0.90 8.12 -5.21
N ASN A 144 -1.86 7.87 -4.34
CA ASN A 144 -1.98 6.63 -3.56
C ASN A 144 -3.23 5.85 -3.97
N VAL A 145 -3.10 4.55 -4.11
CA VAL A 145 -4.22 3.63 -4.37
C VAL A 145 -4.30 2.63 -3.23
N LYS A 146 -5.45 2.55 -2.57
CA LYS A 146 -5.76 1.58 -1.52
C LYS A 146 -6.88 0.67 -1.98
N ALA A 147 -6.58 -0.63 -2.18
CA ALA A 147 -7.46 -1.64 -2.77
C ALA A 147 -7.30 -2.99 -2.06
N TYR A 148 -7.44 -3.01 -0.73
CA TYR A 148 -7.31 -4.24 0.05
C TYR A 148 -8.48 -5.19 -0.18
N LYS A 149 -8.19 -6.48 -0.19
CA LYS A 149 -9.22 -7.52 -0.23
C LYS A 149 -10.10 -7.46 1.03
N GLY A 150 -11.40 -7.65 0.86
CA GLY A 150 -12.36 -7.65 1.98
C GLY A 150 -12.66 -6.27 2.56
N GLU A 151 -12.23 -5.17 1.91
CA GLU A 151 -12.74 -3.84 2.17
C GLU A 151 -13.84 -3.50 1.16
N ASP A 152 -14.87 -2.76 1.60
CA ASP A 152 -16.03 -2.44 0.74
C ASP A 152 -15.73 -1.32 -0.26
N HIS A 153 -14.66 -0.56 -0.02
CA HIS A 153 -14.27 0.59 -0.83
C HIS A 153 -12.81 0.52 -1.23
N MET A 154 -12.55 0.99 -2.45
CA MET A 154 -11.22 1.37 -2.92
C MET A 154 -11.06 2.88 -2.83
N TYR A 155 -9.83 3.32 -2.54
CA TYR A 155 -9.53 4.75 -2.43
C TYR A 155 -8.39 5.12 -3.37
N THR A 156 -8.58 6.21 -4.12
CA THR A 156 -7.52 6.83 -4.93
C THR A 156 -7.34 8.26 -4.45
N THR A 157 -6.18 8.58 -3.90
CA THR A 157 -5.86 9.91 -3.35
C THR A 157 -4.84 10.61 -4.21
N LEU A 158 -5.17 11.76 -4.75
CA LEU A 158 -4.26 12.56 -5.56
C LEU A 158 -3.45 13.52 -4.69
N VAL A 159 -2.13 13.46 -4.80
CA VAL A 159 -1.18 14.34 -4.13
C VAL A 159 -0.80 15.51 -5.04
N GLU A 160 -0.24 15.20 -6.23
CA GLU A 160 0.20 16.18 -7.21
C GLU A 160 -0.15 15.72 -8.64
N GLY A 161 -0.42 16.67 -9.53
CA GLY A 161 -0.75 16.42 -10.92
C GLY A 161 -2.25 16.26 -11.18
N LYS A 162 -2.62 15.26 -11.98
CA LYS A 162 -4.00 14.98 -12.40
C LYS A 162 -4.21 13.48 -12.53
N VAL A 163 -5.32 13.00 -12.01
CA VAL A 163 -5.75 11.59 -12.10
C VAL A 163 -7.08 11.53 -12.84
N ALA A 164 -7.15 10.72 -13.89
CA ALA A 164 -8.42 10.29 -14.49
C ALA A 164 -8.74 8.88 -14.00
N ILE A 165 -9.96 8.66 -13.50
CA ILE A 165 -10.47 7.37 -13.01
C ILE A 165 -11.61 6.94 -13.93
N ASP A 166 -11.55 5.71 -14.42
CA ASP A 166 -12.61 5.04 -15.15
C ASP A 166 -12.99 3.75 -14.40
N ASN A 167 -14.21 3.62 -13.91
CA ASN A 167 -14.71 2.43 -13.24
C ASN A 167 -15.59 1.54 -14.15
N GLY A 168 -15.60 1.82 -15.45
CA GLY A 168 -16.42 1.15 -16.45
C GLY A 168 -17.88 1.62 -16.51
N VAL A 169 -18.28 2.54 -15.62
CA VAL A 169 -19.62 3.17 -15.59
C VAL A 169 -19.51 4.68 -15.77
N THR A 170 -18.60 5.31 -15.01
CA THR A 170 -18.35 6.75 -15.02
C THR A 170 -16.86 7.05 -15.13
N LYS A 171 -16.57 8.25 -15.64
CA LYS A 171 -15.21 8.80 -15.67
C LYS A 171 -15.13 10.04 -14.81
N GLU A 172 -14.19 10.06 -13.89
CA GLU A 172 -13.97 11.17 -12.97
C GLU A 172 -12.54 11.69 -13.06
N ILE A 173 -12.38 12.97 -12.78
CA ILE A 173 -11.06 13.62 -12.76
C ILE A 173 -10.82 14.19 -11.37
N LEU A 174 -9.76 13.74 -10.72
CA LEU A 174 -9.32 14.28 -9.45
C LEU A 174 -8.41 15.48 -9.64
N LYS A 175 -8.55 16.44 -8.73
CA LYS A 175 -7.62 17.55 -8.47
C LYS A 175 -6.76 17.24 -7.25
N PRO A 176 -5.60 17.88 -7.08
CA PRO A 176 -4.78 17.71 -5.88
C PRO A 176 -5.59 17.87 -4.58
N LYS A 177 -5.29 17.03 -3.60
CA LYS A 177 -6.00 16.88 -2.31
C LYS A 177 -7.39 16.25 -2.41
N GLN A 178 -7.82 15.77 -3.57
CA GLN A 178 -9.04 14.98 -3.67
C GLN A 178 -8.77 13.49 -3.54
N GLN A 179 -9.73 12.80 -2.95
CA GLN A 179 -9.78 11.35 -2.84
C GLN A 179 -11.11 10.87 -3.44
N ALA A 180 -11.02 9.91 -4.35
CA ALA A 180 -12.17 9.13 -4.78
C ALA A 180 -12.29 7.88 -3.88
N ALA A 181 -13.49 7.63 -3.37
CA ALA A 181 -13.89 6.38 -2.75
C ALA A 181 -14.85 5.66 -3.69
N ILE A 182 -14.50 4.46 -4.11
CA ILE A 182 -15.30 3.63 -5.03
C ILE A 182 -15.82 2.44 -4.25
N ASN A 183 -17.13 2.32 -4.16
CA ASN A 183 -17.76 1.13 -3.59
C ASN A 183 -17.58 -0.04 -4.57
N ILE A 184 -17.02 -1.15 -4.07
CA ILE A 184 -16.65 -2.31 -4.92
C ILE A 184 -17.88 -3.02 -5.49
N GLN A 185 -19.00 -3.02 -4.76
CA GLN A 185 -20.21 -3.76 -5.15
C GLN A 185 -21.04 -3.02 -6.19
N ASN A 186 -21.38 -1.74 -5.92
CA ASN A 186 -22.25 -0.95 -6.79
C ASN A 186 -21.50 0.00 -7.74
N LYS A 187 -20.17 0.10 -7.59
CA LYS A 187 -19.27 0.97 -8.37
C LYS A 187 -19.56 2.47 -8.22
N GLU A 188 -20.31 2.88 -7.21
CA GLU A 188 -20.55 4.29 -6.92
C GLU A 188 -19.24 4.99 -6.56
N ILE A 189 -18.99 6.17 -7.14
CA ILE A 189 -17.82 7.02 -6.85
C ILE A 189 -18.27 8.21 -6.04
N THR A 190 -17.63 8.43 -4.89
CA THR A 190 -17.72 9.67 -4.11
C THR A 190 -16.36 10.35 -4.07
N ILE A 191 -16.34 11.68 -4.28
CA ILE A 191 -15.11 12.47 -4.26
C ILE A 191 -15.18 13.46 -3.11
N ALA A 192 -14.12 13.49 -2.29
CA ALA A 192 -13.98 14.42 -1.17
C ALA A 192 -12.59 15.06 -1.14
N VAL A 193 -12.50 16.26 -0.57
CA VAL A 193 -11.21 16.87 -0.23
C VAL A 193 -10.72 16.26 1.07
N VAL A 194 -9.47 15.80 1.07
CA VAL A 194 -8.85 15.12 2.21
C VAL A 194 -7.49 15.72 2.57
N ASP A 195 -7.05 15.47 3.79
CA ASP A 195 -5.65 15.65 4.14
C ASP A 195 -4.84 14.47 3.58
N VAL A 196 -4.09 14.71 2.52
CA VAL A 196 -3.31 13.68 1.82
C VAL A 196 -2.27 13.02 2.71
N TYR A 197 -1.76 13.73 3.74
CA TYR A 197 -0.82 13.17 4.70
C TYR A 197 -1.38 11.93 5.40
N ASN A 198 -2.66 11.93 5.76
CA ASN A 198 -3.28 10.77 6.40
C ASN A 198 -3.36 9.53 5.48
N ALA A 199 -3.36 9.72 4.17
CA ALA A 199 -3.40 8.63 3.19
C ALA A 199 -2.01 8.18 2.74
N THR A 200 -0.95 8.99 2.92
CA THR A 200 0.35 8.75 2.30
C THR A 200 1.53 8.64 3.27
N SER A 201 1.35 9.09 4.53
CA SER A 201 2.40 9.10 5.56
C SER A 201 3.00 7.73 5.87
N TRP A 202 2.29 6.66 5.54
CA TRP A 202 2.76 5.30 5.75
C TRP A 202 4.09 5.01 5.02
N LYS A 203 4.32 5.60 3.83
CA LYS A 203 5.56 5.48 3.07
C LYS A 203 6.74 6.18 3.77
N ASP A 204 6.44 7.19 4.58
CA ASP A 204 7.42 7.97 5.34
C ASP A 204 7.64 7.42 6.77
N GLY A 205 7.12 6.22 7.05
CA GLY A 205 7.35 5.48 8.29
C GLY A 205 6.45 5.88 9.45
N VAL A 206 5.30 6.50 9.19
CA VAL A 206 4.32 6.86 10.21
C VAL A 206 2.90 6.43 9.83
N PHE A 207 2.08 6.15 10.83
CA PHE A 207 0.64 6.03 10.68
C PHE A 207 0.01 7.33 11.13
N SER A 208 -0.77 7.98 10.25
CA SER A 208 -1.55 9.16 10.57
C SER A 208 -3.04 8.84 10.52
N PHE A 209 -3.74 9.12 11.60
CA PHE A 209 -5.16 8.86 11.74
C PHE A 209 -5.89 10.16 12.06
N LYS A 210 -6.96 10.44 11.33
CA LYS A 210 -7.89 11.53 11.60
C LYS A 210 -9.31 10.99 11.53
N GLU A 211 -10.02 11.10 12.65
CA GLU A 211 -11.40 10.57 12.79
C GLU A 211 -11.54 9.09 12.38
N LYS A 212 -10.47 8.29 12.57
CA LYS A 212 -10.48 6.87 12.23
C LYS A 212 -11.02 6.04 13.37
N SER A 213 -11.91 5.09 13.04
CA SER A 213 -12.41 4.14 14.01
C SER A 213 -11.31 3.22 14.52
N LEU A 214 -11.43 2.76 15.77
CA LEU A 214 -10.48 1.81 16.34
C LEU A 214 -10.36 0.56 15.44
N LYS A 215 -11.46 0.11 14.85
CA LYS A 215 -11.46 -1.00 13.88
C LYS A 215 -10.56 -0.72 12.66
N GLU A 216 -10.64 0.48 12.07
CA GLU A 216 -9.80 0.86 10.93
C GLU A 216 -8.32 0.95 11.32
N ILE A 217 -8.04 1.47 12.52
CA ILE A 217 -6.68 1.54 13.08
C ILE A 217 -6.13 0.13 13.29
N MET A 218 -6.90 -0.76 13.95
CA MET A 218 -6.47 -2.13 14.20
C MET A 218 -6.25 -2.91 12.89
N LYS A 219 -7.05 -2.69 11.85
CA LYS A 219 -6.80 -3.25 10.51
C LYS A 219 -5.44 -2.79 9.93
N THR A 220 -5.11 -1.52 10.08
CA THR A 220 -3.82 -0.99 9.61
C THR A 220 -2.64 -1.58 10.39
N LEU A 221 -2.76 -1.63 11.72
CA LEU A 221 -1.74 -2.19 12.60
C LEU A 221 -1.60 -3.71 12.38
N SER A 222 -2.70 -4.44 12.16
CA SER A 222 -2.66 -5.88 11.91
C SER A 222 -1.82 -6.23 10.68
N ARG A 223 -1.91 -5.43 9.63
CA ARG A 223 -1.10 -5.63 8.41
C ARG A 223 0.39 -5.38 8.66
N TRP A 224 0.73 -4.33 9.41
CA TRP A 224 2.13 -3.95 9.66
C TRP A 224 2.82 -4.83 10.68
N TYR A 225 2.11 -5.24 11.73
CA TYR A 225 2.67 -6.09 12.79
C TYR A 225 2.45 -7.59 12.56
N ASP A 226 1.78 -7.95 11.45
CA ASP A 226 1.40 -9.32 11.15
C ASP A 226 0.71 -10.01 12.34
N THR A 227 -0.27 -9.33 12.94
CA THR A 227 -1.02 -9.79 14.12
C THR A 227 -2.52 -9.69 13.87
N ASP A 228 -3.31 -10.49 14.61
CA ASP A 228 -4.76 -10.42 14.52
C ASP A 228 -5.35 -9.71 15.74
N PHE A 229 -6.34 -8.84 15.49
CA PHE A 229 -7.10 -8.15 16.52
C PHE A 229 -8.50 -8.73 16.64
N ILE A 230 -8.93 -8.99 17.88
CA ILE A 230 -10.25 -9.50 18.21
C ILE A 230 -10.91 -8.52 19.18
N PHE A 231 -12.06 -7.97 18.81
CA PHE A 231 -12.86 -7.14 19.68
C PHE A 231 -13.80 -8.03 20.50
N ILE A 232 -13.59 -8.07 21.82
CA ILE A 232 -14.51 -8.74 22.75
C ILE A 232 -15.76 -7.88 22.93
N ASN A 233 -15.57 -6.55 23.14
CA ASN A 233 -16.66 -5.59 23.09
C ASN A 233 -16.70 -4.90 21.71
N LYS A 234 -17.74 -5.20 20.93
CA LYS A 234 -17.90 -4.63 19.57
C LYS A 234 -18.20 -3.13 19.53
N GLU A 235 -18.67 -2.54 20.62
CA GLU A 235 -18.93 -1.10 20.70
C GLU A 235 -17.63 -0.31 20.54
N LEU A 236 -16.49 -0.87 20.98
CA LEU A 236 -15.17 -0.26 20.87
C LEU A 236 -14.71 -0.10 19.40
N GLU A 237 -15.24 -0.92 18.48
CA GLU A 237 -14.89 -0.84 17.05
C GLU A 237 -15.10 0.56 16.47
N ASN A 238 -16.10 1.31 16.97
CA ASN A 238 -16.54 2.59 16.41
C ASN A 238 -15.93 3.82 17.09
N ILE A 239 -15.17 3.64 18.17
CA ILE A 239 -14.49 4.75 18.84
C ILE A 239 -13.52 5.42 17.87
N LYS A 240 -13.63 6.75 17.75
CA LYS A 240 -12.79 7.55 16.83
C LYS A 240 -11.53 8.04 17.51
N PHE A 241 -10.43 7.99 16.76
CA PHE A 241 -9.12 8.45 17.20
C PHE A 241 -8.49 9.42 16.21
N ASN A 242 -7.70 10.32 16.77
CA ASN A 242 -6.81 11.21 16.06
C ASN A 242 -5.40 11.04 16.62
N GLY A 243 -4.40 10.93 15.75
CA GLY A 243 -3.02 10.79 16.19
C GLY A 243 -2.06 10.37 15.09
N VAL A 244 -0.78 10.48 15.42
CA VAL A 244 0.32 10.05 14.57
C VAL A 244 1.17 9.06 15.37
N LEU A 245 1.41 7.88 14.82
CA LEU A 245 2.16 6.80 15.44
C LEU A 245 3.36 6.43 14.54
N ASN A 246 4.53 6.25 15.14
CA ASN A 246 5.72 5.84 14.39
C ASN A 246 5.68 4.33 14.13
N LYS A 247 5.89 3.91 12.88
CA LYS A 247 5.94 2.49 12.48
C LYS A 247 7.07 1.70 13.13
N LYS A 248 8.09 2.36 13.68
CA LYS A 248 9.21 1.71 14.39
C LYS A 248 8.93 1.44 15.87
N GLN A 249 7.79 1.89 16.42
CA GLN A 249 7.39 1.56 17.79
C GLN A 249 6.97 0.09 17.87
N ASN A 250 7.18 -0.54 19.04
CA ASN A 250 6.60 -1.86 19.28
C ASN A 250 5.08 -1.74 19.48
N ILE A 251 4.36 -2.82 19.25
CA ILE A 251 2.89 -2.81 19.32
C ILE A 251 2.37 -2.51 20.73
N GLU A 252 3.08 -2.95 21.77
CA GLU A 252 2.69 -2.69 23.16
C GLU A 252 2.66 -1.19 23.46
N HIS A 253 3.69 -0.45 23.00
CA HIS A 253 3.74 1.00 23.20
C HIS A 253 2.56 1.71 22.50
N ILE A 254 2.20 1.28 21.30
CA ILE A 254 1.04 1.81 20.57
C ILE A 254 -0.26 1.52 21.34
N LEU A 255 -0.43 0.28 21.81
CA LEU A 255 -1.63 -0.12 22.56
C LEU A 255 -1.73 0.61 23.91
N LEU A 256 -0.62 0.83 24.61
CA LEU A 256 -0.59 1.64 25.82
C LEU A 256 -1.02 3.09 25.54
N THR A 257 -0.59 3.67 24.42
CA THR A 257 -1.01 5.01 24.02
C THR A 257 -2.52 5.07 23.74
N ILE A 258 -3.06 4.07 23.05
CA ILE A 258 -4.50 3.97 22.77
C ILE A 258 -5.30 3.78 24.07
N LYS A 259 -4.82 2.92 24.98
CA LYS A 259 -5.41 2.70 26.30
C LYS A 259 -5.45 3.98 27.13
N ALA A 260 -4.39 4.76 27.13
CA ALA A 260 -4.28 5.98 27.92
C ALA A 260 -5.27 7.10 27.48
N THR A 261 -5.69 7.08 26.20
CA THR A 261 -6.61 8.09 25.66
C THR A 261 -8.08 7.71 25.76
N ASN A 262 -8.37 6.43 25.96
CA ASN A 262 -9.74 5.90 26.08
C ASN A 262 -9.72 4.73 27.06
N ASN A 263 -10.79 4.51 27.79
CA ASN A 263 -10.88 3.43 28.76
C ASN A 263 -10.98 2.05 28.08
N ILE A 264 -9.93 1.67 27.35
CA ILE A 264 -9.83 0.44 26.56
C ILE A 264 -8.77 -0.43 27.19
N ASP A 265 -9.11 -1.67 27.46
CA ASP A 265 -8.17 -2.70 27.89
C ASP A 265 -7.80 -3.64 26.76
N TYR A 266 -6.65 -4.27 26.86
CA TYR A 266 -6.19 -5.26 25.89
C TYR A 266 -5.41 -6.40 26.55
N GLU A 267 -5.38 -7.51 25.86
CA GLU A 267 -4.60 -8.69 26.23
C GLU A 267 -3.81 -9.16 24.98
N ILE A 268 -2.53 -9.50 25.19
CA ILE A 268 -1.68 -10.05 24.13
C ILE A 268 -1.38 -11.51 24.46
N ASN A 269 -1.67 -12.39 23.52
CA ASN A 269 -1.38 -13.81 23.61
C ASN A 269 -0.77 -14.30 22.30
N ASP A 270 0.55 -14.57 22.29
CA ASP A 270 1.36 -14.88 21.11
C ASP A 270 1.21 -13.80 20.02
N ASN A 271 0.54 -14.11 18.92
CA ASN A 271 0.31 -13.22 17.77
C ASN A 271 -1.14 -12.72 17.69
N LYS A 272 -1.88 -12.72 18.79
CA LYS A 272 -3.27 -12.25 18.85
C LYS A 272 -3.43 -11.19 19.93
N ILE A 273 -4.21 -10.17 19.62
CA ILE A 273 -4.51 -9.07 20.52
C ILE A 273 -6.03 -9.00 20.70
N MET A 274 -6.48 -9.16 21.94
CA MET A 274 -7.88 -9.02 22.32
C MET A 274 -8.11 -7.62 22.88
N ILE A 275 -9.08 -6.90 22.33
CA ILE A 275 -9.51 -5.56 22.76
C ILE A 275 -10.78 -5.70 23.61
N LYS A 276 -10.72 -5.18 24.85
CA LYS A 276 -11.77 -5.35 25.88
C LYS A 276 -12.35 -4.02 26.32
#